data_d952cd1967ac5046ed85004de1a54982
#
_entry.id   d952cd1967ac5046ed85004de1a54982
#
_cell.length_a   1.000
_cell.length_b   1.000
_cell.length_c   1.000
_cell.angle_alpha   90.00
_cell.angle_beta   90.00
_cell.angle_gamma   90.00
#
_symmetry.space_group_name_H-M   'P 1'
#
loop_
_entity.id
_entity.type
_entity.pdbx_description
1 polymer ?
#
loop_
_entity_poly.entity_id
_entity_poly.type
_entity_poly.pdbx_seq_one_letter_code
_entity_poly.pdbx_strand_id
1 'polypeptide(L)'
;ILESTKGSKYTVLRPTLEDFVVEMPRGAQVIYPKDLAPMCMLGDIYPGVRVFETGIGSGALSMTMLRWGAHITGFELREDFLNRAVNNVKSFLGEEALSRYEVSLGDSYEDCPEGEFDRVMLDLPEPWRVTPTAEKILVPGGLMVAYTPSITQAVQVRESMGKGWVDQRTLEVLHRT
;
A
#
# COMPACT_ATOMS: atom_id res chain seq x y z
N ILE A 1 -19.49 12.16 -24.60
CA ILE A 1 -19.27 13.62 -24.70
C ILE A 1 -20.37 14.27 -23.86
N LEU A 2 -19.98 15.10 -22.91
CA LEU A 2 -20.91 15.97 -22.16
C LEU A 2 -20.83 17.39 -22.72
N GLU A 3 -21.95 18.10 -22.65
CA GLU A 3 -22.02 19.51 -23.04
C GLU A 3 -22.36 20.33 -21.79
N SER A 4 -21.59 21.38 -21.54
CA SER A 4 -21.88 22.31 -20.44
C SER A 4 -23.06 23.21 -20.78
N THR A 5 -23.65 23.83 -19.77
CA THR A 5 -24.73 24.83 -19.95
C THR A 5 -24.31 26.03 -20.81
N LYS A 6 -23.01 26.22 -21.04
CA LYS A 6 -22.44 27.28 -21.93
C LYS A 6 -22.04 26.74 -23.28
N GLY A 7 -22.42 25.49 -23.65
CA GLY A 7 -22.16 24.92 -24.96
C GLY A 7 -20.76 24.31 -25.18
N SER A 8 -19.91 24.29 -24.16
CA SER A 8 -18.59 23.65 -24.25
C SER A 8 -18.73 22.14 -24.22
N LYS A 9 -18.04 21.44 -25.11
CA LYS A 9 -18.05 19.98 -25.21
C LYS A 9 -16.84 19.38 -24.50
N TYR A 10 -17.08 18.33 -23.68
CA TYR A 10 -16.06 17.62 -22.92
C TYR A 10 -16.12 16.13 -23.25
N THR A 11 -14.97 15.53 -23.51
CA THR A 11 -14.83 14.07 -23.53
C THR A 11 -14.62 13.60 -22.10
N VAL A 12 -15.51 12.72 -21.62
CA VAL A 12 -15.42 12.15 -20.28
C VAL A 12 -14.98 10.71 -20.40
N LEU A 13 -13.93 10.35 -19.71
CA LEU A 13 -13.37 9.00 -19.64
C LEU A 13 -13.46 8.50 -18.20
N ARG A 14 -13.51 7.18 -18.04
CA ARG A 14 -13.31 6.60 -16.71
C ARG A 14 -11.84 6.77 -16.32
N PRO A 15 -11.53 7.21 -15.09
CA PRO A 15 -10.15 7.32 -14.65
C PRO A 15 -9.49 5.93 -14.63
N THR A 16 -8.23 5.88 -14.97
CA THR A 16 -7.36 4.74 -14.66
C THR A 16 -7.05 4.74 -13.17
N LEU A 17 -6.43 3.66 -12.65
CA LEU A 17 -5.96 3.66 -11.27
C LEU A 17 -4.90 4.73 -11.03
N GLU A 18 -4.03 4.97 -12.01
CA GLU A 18 -3.03 6.03 -11.99
C GLU A 18 -3.68 7.40 -11.80
N ASP A 19 -4.65 7.74 -12.67
CA ASP A 19 -5.38 9.01 -12.59
C ASP A 19 -6.05 9.17 -11.21
N PHE A 20 -6.71 8.11 -10.72
CA PHE A 20 -7.42 8.15 -9.45
C PHE A 20 -6.48 8.35 -8.27
N VAL A 21 -5.37 7.62 -8.20
CA VAL A 21 -4.38 7.76 -7.10
C VAL A 21 -3.81 9.16 -7.02
N VAL A 22 -3.59 9.81 -8.16
CA VAL A 22 -3.04 11.17 -8.22
C VAL A 22 -4.07 12.22 -7.80
N GLU A 23 -5.36 12.03 -8.14
CA GLU A 23 -6.43 13.02 -7.96
C GLU A 23 -7.36 12.73 -6.78
N MET A 24 -7.30 11.53 -6.18
CA MET A 24 -8.20 11.12 -5.10
C MET A 24 -8.10 12.02 -3.86
N PRO A 25 -9.16 12.10 -3.03
CA PRO A 25 -9.09 12.75 -1.73
C PRO A 25 -7.99 12.14 -0.87
N ARG A 26 -7.04 12.98 -0.45
CA ARG A 26 -5.89 12.55 0.35
C ARG A 26 -5.56 13.55 1.45
N GLY A 27 -5.03 13.05 2.57
CA GLY A 27 -4.57 13.86 3.69
C GLY A 27 -3.09 13.71 3.97
N ALA A 28 -2.49 12.65 3.40
CA ALA A 28 -1.05 12.37 3.46
C ALA A 28 -0.46 12.34 2.06
N GLN A 29 0.87 12.37 2.00
CA GLN A 29 1.60 12.04 0.78
C GLN A 29 1.28 10.58 0.41
N VAL A 30 1.03 10.33 -0.87
CA VAL A 30 0.78 8.98 -1.37
C VAL A 30 2.01 8.45 -2.10
N ILE A 31 2.17 7.13 -2.10
CA ILE A 31 3.13 6.49 -2.99
C ILE A 31 2.64 6.71 -4.44
N TYR A 32 3.51 7.27 -5.28
CA TYR A 32 3.15 7.55 -6.66
C TYR A 32 3.08 6.28 -7.52
N PRO A 33 2.30 6.30 -8.61
CA PRO A 33 2.12 5.13 -9.50
C PRO A 33 3.44 4.51 -9.98
N LYS A 34 4.48 5.32 -10.21
CA LYS A 34 5.81 4.85 -10.61
C LYS A 34 6.44 3.89 -9.59
N ASP A 35 6.10 4.03 -8.30
CA ASP A 35 6.61 3.20 -7.21
C ASP A 35 5.62 2.08 -6.83
N LEU A 36 4.30 2.34 -6.91
CA LEU A 36 3.27 1.34 -6.62
C LEU A 36 3.40 0.08 -7.50
N ALA A 37 3.64 0.27 -8.80
CA ALA A 37 3.74 -0.84 -9.73
C ALA A 37 4.93 -1.76 -9.43
N PRO A 38 6.18 -1.27 -9.29
CA PRO A 38 7.30 -2.11 -8.91
C PRO A 38 7.16 -2.70 -7.50
N MET A 39 6.58 -1.99 -6.52
CA MET A 39 6.31 -2.55 -5.20
C MET A 39 5.43 -3.79 -5.28
N CYS A 40 4.32 -3.73 -6.03
CA CYS A 40 3.43 -4.87 -6.20
C CYS A 40 4.08 -6.00 -7.01
N MET A 41 4.85 -5.68 -8.05
CA MET A 41 5.55 -6.68 -8.86
C MET A 41 6.65 -7.39 -8.07
N LEU A 42 7.49 -6.63 -7.35
CA LEU A 42 8.59 -7.18 -6.55
C LEU A 42 8.07 -7.86 -5.27
N GLY A 43 6.94 -7.40 -4.75
CA GLY A 43 6.22 -8.05 -3.67
C GLY A 43 5.46 -9.29 -4.12
N ASP A 44 5.49 -9.63 -5.41
CA ASP A 44 4.78 -10.78 -5.98
C ASP A 44 3.32 -10.84 -5.51
N ILE A 45 2.57 -9.77 -5.78
CA ILE A 45 1.14 -9.69 -5.44
C ILE A 45 0.33 -10.45 -6.49
N TYR A 46 -0.48 -11.40 -6.05
CA TYR A 46 -1.33 -12.25 -6.90
C TYR A 46 -2.71 -12.46 -6.27
N PRO A 47 -3.70 -12.97 -7.03
CA PRO A 47 -5.04 -13.21 -6.48
C PRO A 47 -5.04 -14.20 -5.31
N GLY A 48 -5.58 -13.76 -4.17
CA GLY A 48 -5.67 -14.56 -2.94
C GLY A 48 -4.47 -14.45 -2.00
N VAL A 49 -3.39 -13.73 -2.36
CA VAL A 49 -2.26 -13.50 -1.47
C VAL A 49 -2.70 -12.73 -0.21
N ARG A 50 -2.23 -13.18 0.96
CA ARG A 50 -2.52 -12.53 2.26
C ARG A 50 -1.45 -11.49 2.55
N VAL A 51 -1.86 -10.24 2.64
CA VAL A 51 -0.97 -9.09 2.84
C VAL A 51 -1.27 -8.43 4.17
N PHE A 52 -0.24 -8.22 4.97
CA PHE A 52 -0.29 -7.23 6.04
C PHE A 52 0.25 -5.90 5.53
N GLU A 53 -0.60 -4.88 5.52
CA GLU A 53 -0.25 -3.52 5.12
C GLU A 53 -0.28 -2.59 6.33
N THR A 54 0.73 -1.74 6.47
CA THR A 54 0.71 -0.70 7.50
C THR A 54 1.25 0.62 6.98
N GLY A 55 0.66 1.72 7.48
CA GLY A 55 0.78 3.03 6.88
C GLY A 55 -0.18 3.20 5.71
N ILE A 56 -1.43 2.82 5.89
CA ILE A 56 -2.47 2.77 4.85
C ILE A 56 -2.69 4.14 4.20
N GLY A 57 -2.64 5.20 4.98
CA GLY A 57 -2.79 6.57 4.49
C GLY A 57 -4.10 6.79 3.74
N SER A 58 -4.02 7.11 2.46
CA SER A 58 -5.20 7.32 1.60
C SER A 58 -5.62 6.08 0.81
N GLY A 59 -4.95 4.94 0.99
CA GLY A 59 -5.28 3.66 0.39
C GLY A 59 -4.73 3.45 -1.03
N ALA A 60 -3.70 4.19 -1.46
CA ALA A 60 -3.12 4.05 -2.80
C ALA A 60 -2.52 2.67 -3.04
N LEU A 61 -1.70 2.20 -2.10
CA LEU A 61 -1.09 0.87 -2.16
C LEU A 61 -2.16 -0.21 -1.99
N SER A 62 -3.06 -0.05 -1.01
CA SER A 62 -4.21 -0.94 -0.80
C SER A 62 -5.01 -1.15 -2.10
N MET A 63 -5.41 -0.07 -2.79
CA MET A 63 -6.19 -0.18 -4.03
C MET A 63 -5.42 -0.92 -5.13
N THR A 64 -4.11 -0.70 -5.23
CA THR A 64 -3.29 -1.38 -6.22
C THR A 64 -3.26 -2.89 -5.97
N MET A 65 -3.01 -3.30 -4.72
CA MET A 65 -2.97 -4.72 -4.35
C MET A 65 -4.35 -5.39 -4.41
N LEU A 66 -5.42 -4.71 -3.96
CA LEU A 66 -6.80 -5.20 -4.08
C LEU A 66 -7.22 -5.42 -5.53
N ARG A 67 -6.81 -4.53 -6.43
CA ARG A 67 -7.07 -4.67 -7.87
C ARG A 67 -6.38 -5.90 -8.46
N TRP A 68 -5.23 -6.31 -7.91
CA TRP A 68 -4.54 -7.54 -8.28
C TRP A 68 -5.05 -8.79 -7.56
N GLY A 69 -6.06 -8.63 -6.69
CA GLY A 69 -6.75 -9.74 -6.05
C GLY A 69 -6.25 -10.12 -4.66
N ALA A 70 -5.41 -9.31 -4.04
CA ALA A 70 -4.92 -9.56 -2.68
C ALA A 70 -6.05 -9.51 -1.64
N HIS A 71 -5.83 -10.22 -0.52
CA HIS A 71 -6.53 -10.04 0.73
C HIS A 71 -5.64 -9.21 1.66
N ILE A 72 -6.15 -8.10 2.15
CA ILE A 72 -5.38 -7.15 2.96
C ILE A 72 -5.94 -7.11 4.37
N THR A 73 -5.07 -7.34 5.34
CA THR A 73 -5.25 -6.96 6.74
C THR A 73 -4.32 -5.80 7.01
N GLY A 74 -4.78 -4.74 7.67
CA GLY A 74 -3.90 -3.59 7.87
C GLY A 74 -4.23 -2.71 9.04
N PHE A 75 -3.21 -1.94 9.47
CA PHE A 75 -3.30 -0.95 10.53
C PHE A 75 -3.03 0.45 10.01
N GLU A 76 -3.85 1.39 10.50
CA GLU A 76 -3.66 2.83 10.34
C GLU A 76 -3.82 3.50 11.71
N LEU A 77 -2.89 4.38 12.05
CA LEU A 77 -2.88 5.06 13.34
C LEU A 77 -3.98 6.13 13.43
N ARG A 78 -4.35 6.72 12.30
CA ARG A 78 -5.25 7.87 12.21
C ARG A 78 -6.61 7.49 11.65
N GLU A 79 -7.64 7.69 12.44
CA GLU A 79 -9.03 7.39 12.06
C GLU A 79 -9.49 8.12 10.79
N ASP A 80 -9.10 9.39 10.62
CA ASP A 80 -9.45 10.16 9.43
C ASP A 80 -8.81 9.62 8.15
N PHE A 81 -7.61 9.03 8.25
CA PHE A 81 -6.94 8.36 7.14
C PHE A 81 -7.55 7.01 6.84
N LEU A 82 -7.82 6.20 7.88
CA LEU A 82 -8.49 4.92 7.74
C LEU A 82 -9.84 5.07 7.02
N ASN A 83 -10.68 5.99 7.49
CA ASN A 83 -11.97 6.27 6.87
C ASN A 83 -11.85 6.72 5.42
N ARG A 84 -10.83 7.52 5.12
CA ARG A 84 -10.54 7.99 3.76
C ARG A 84 -10.11 6.84 2.86
N ALA A 85 -9.22 5.97 3.32
CA ALA A 85 -8.78 4.79 2.58
C ALA A 85 -9.96 3.88 2.21
N VAL A 86 -10.81 3.55 3.18
CA VAL A 86 -12.02 2.73 2.94
C VAL A 86 -12.93 3.39 1.90
N ASN A 87 -13.16 4.70 2.01
CA ASN A 87 -13.99 5.44 1.06
C ASN A 87 -13.37 5.48 -0.36
N ASN A 88 -12.06 5.65 -0.47
CA ASN A 88 -11.35 5.64 -1.74
C ASN A 88 -11.41 4.25 -2.40
N VAL A 89 -11.16 3.18 -1.63
CA VAL A 89 -11.30 1.80 -2.10
C VAL A 89 -12.71 1.54 -2.61
N LYS A 90 -13.73 1.88 -1.82
CA LYS A 90 -15.14 1.73 -2.20
C LYS A 90 -15.48 2.53 -3.46
N SER A 91 -15.02 3.78 -3.55
CA SER A 91 -15.32 4.68 -4.67
C SER A 91 -14.73 4.20 -5.99
N PHE A 92 -13.51 3.65 -5.98
CA PHE A 92 -12.80 3.26 -7.20
C PHE A 92 -13.01 1.80 -7.58
N LEU A 93 -12.90 0.88 -6.61
CA LEU A 93 -12.99 -0.58 -6.85
C LEU A 93 -14.39 -1.14 -6.63
N GLY A 94 -15.28 -0.39 -5.99
CA GLY A 94 -16.60 -0.85 -5.62
C GLY A 94 -16.66 -1.51 -4.24
N GLU A 95 -17.87 -1.77 -3.77
CA GLU A 95 -18.14 -2.30 -2.43
C GLU A 95 -17.63 -3.74 -2.25
N GLU A 96 -17.61 -4.51 -3.34
CA GLU A 96 -17.11 -5.89 -3.35
C GLU A 96 -15.64 -6.00 -2.91
N ALA A 97 -14.82 -5.00 -3.25
CA ALA A 97 -13.41 -4.98 -2.85
C ALA A 97 -13.23 -4.96 -1.33
N LEU A 98 -14.20 -4.40 -0.58
CA LEU A 98 -14.16 -4.32 0.88
C LEU A 98 -14.24 -5.70 1.54
N SER A 99 -14.75 -6.73 0.87
CA SER A 99 -14.75 -8.10 1.39
C SER A 99 -13.35 -8.72 1.54
N ARG A 100 -12.34 -8.07 0.95
CA ARG A 100 -10.92 -8.46 1.00
C ARG A 100 -10.04 -7.37 1.63
N TYR A 101 -10.65 -6.44 2.38
CA TYR A 101 -9.99 -5.28 2.95
C TYR A 101 -10.35 -5.12 4.44
N GLU A 102 -9.63 -5.82 5.30
CA GLU A 102 -9.81 -5.82 6.75
C GLU A 102 -8.82 -4.85 7.40
N VAL A 103 -9.21 -3.60 7.52
CA VAL A 103 -8.35 -2.55 8.07
C VAL A 103 -8.95 -1.94 9.34
N SER A 104 -8.09 -1.65 10.29
CA SER A 104 -8.48 -1.15 11.62
C SER A 104 -7.52 -0.08 12.14
N LEU A 105 -7.96 0.64 13.16
CA LEU A 105 -7.07 1.49 13.93
C LEU A 105 -6.08 0.64 14.70
N GLY A 106 -4.79 0.99 14.59
CA GLY A 106 -3.71 0.30 15.30
C GLY A 106 -2.39 1.02 15.10
N ASP A 107 -1.52 0.89 16.11
CA ASP A 107 -0.14 1.36 16.03
C ASP A 107 0.78 0.20 15.69
N SER A 108 1.21 0.11 14.44
CA SER A 108 2.08 -0.98 13.97
C SER A 108 3.44 -1.05 14.66
N TYR A 109 3.82 -0.04 15.42
CA TYR A 109 5.02 -0.08 16.24
C TYR A 109 4.83 -0.84 17.56
N GLU A 110 3.58 -0.94 18.04
CA GLU A 110 3.23 -1.57 19.30
C GLU A 110 2.34 -2.81 19.09
N ASP A 111 1.48 -2.76 18.06
CA ASP A 111 0.50 -3.81 17.77
C ASP A 111 1.07 -4.84 16.79
N CYS A 112 0.67 -6.10 16.99
CA CYS A 112 0.99 -7.20 16.08
C CYS A 112 -0.32 -7.79 15.56
N PRO A 113 -0.51 -7.90 14.24
CA PRO A 113 -1.71 -8.53 13.70
C PRO A 113 -1.74 -10.02 14.03
N GLU A 114 -2.95 -10.56 14.16
CA GLU A 114 -3.14 -11.99 14.29
C GLU A 114 -3.01 -12.71 12.94
N GLY A 115 -2.48 -13.93 12.96
CA GLY A 115 -2.37 -14.80 11.80
C GLY A 115 -1.01 -14.76 11.12
N GLU A 116 -0.96 -15.42 9.96
CA GLU A 116 0.22 -15.53 9.11
C GLU A 116 -0.06 -14.86 7.77
N PHE A 117 0.96 -14.19 7.24
CA PHE A 117 0.87 -13.43 5.99
C PHE A 117 1.92 -13.92 4.99
N ASP A 118 1.58 -13.83 3.72
CA ASP A 118 2.49 -14.13 2.63
C ASP A 118 3.35 -12.92 2.31
N ARG A 119 2.83 -11.70 2.58
CA ARG A 119 3.49 -10.43 2.30
C ARG A 119 3.31 -9.45 3.44
N VAL A 120 4.33 -8.61 3.65
CA VAL A 120 4.26 -7.42 4.52
C VAL A 120 4.63 -6.21 3.70
N MET A 121 3.76 -5.19 3.68
CA MET A 121 3.94 -3.97 2.92
C MET A 121 3.96 -2.77 3.86
N LEU A 122 5.07 -2.03 3.87
CA LEU A 122 5.33 -0.96 4.83
C LEU A 122 5.44 0.41 4.12
N ASP A 123 4.60 1.36 4.52
CA ASP A 123 4.69 2.78 4.16
C ASP A 123 4.63 3.64 5.42
N LEU A 124 5.69 3.58 6.22
CA LEU A 124 5.79 4.20 7.54
C LEU A 124 6.99 5.13 7.63
N PRO A 125 6.96 6.13 8.52
CA PRO A 125 8.13 6.96 8.81
C PRO A 125 9.34 6.16 9.32
N GLU A 126 9.11 5.11 10.11
CA GLU A 126 10.14 4.28 10.76
C GLU A 126 9.92 2.78 10.50
N PRO A 127 9.94 2.31 9.22
CA PRO A 127 9.58 0.93 8.89
C PRO A 127 10.49 -0.12 9.56
N TRP A 128 11.72 0.24 9.93
CA TRP A 128 12.65 -0.65 10.65
C TRP A 128 12.13 -1.11 12.01
N ARG A 129 11.22 -0.37 12.65
CA ARG A 129 10.60 -0.77 13.92
C ARG A 129 9.60 -1.92 13.75
N VAL A 130 9.07 -2.10 12.55
CA VAL A 130 8.11 -3.17 12.23
C VAL A 130 8.80 -4.45 11.73
N THR A 131 10.08 -4.39 11.38
CA THR A 131 10.84 -5.56 10.89
C THR A 131 10.76 -6.78 11.82
N PRO A 132 10.87 -6.65 13.16
CA PRO A 132 10.74 -7.80 14.07
C PRO A 132 9.32 -8.39 14.10
N THR A 133 8.30 -7.57 13.92
CA THR A 133 6.91 -8.02 13.78
C THR A 133 6.72 -8.75 12.46
N ALA A 134 7.22 -8.18 11.35
CA ALA A 134 7.19 -8.82 10.04
C ALA A 134 7.84 -10.21 10.05
N GLU A 135 8.98 -10.39 10.73
CA GLU A 135 9.65 -11.68 10.87
C GLU A 135 8.80 -12.74 11.61
N LYS A 136 7.94 -12.31 12.52
CA LYS A 136 7.05 -13.22 13.29
C LYS A 136 5.82 -13.64 12.50
N ILE A 137 5.26 -12.74 11.69
CA ILE A 137 3.97 -12.95 11.03
C ILE A 137 4.09 -13.45 9.58
N LEU A 138 5.27 -13.34 8.97
CA LEU A 138 5.50 -13.88 7.63
C LEU A 138 5.65 -15.39 7.66
N VAL A 139 5.00 -16.05 6.71
CA VAL A 139 5.28 -17.46 6.44
C VAL A 139 6.73 -17.64 5.95
N PRO A 140 7.34 -18.83 6.12
CA PRO A 140 8.64 -19.11 5.51
C PRO A 140 8.63 -18.86 3.99
N GLY A 141 9.57 -18.03 3.52
CA GLY A 141 9.63 -17.58 2.12
C GLY A 141 8.71 -16.40 1.79
N GLY A 142 8.03 -15.84 2.80
CA GLY A 142 7.25 -14.60 2.64
C GLY A 142 8.14 -13.39 2.32
N LEU A 143 7.55 -12.35 1.75
CA LEU A 143 8.28 -11.16 1.32
C LEU A 143 7.86 -9.93 2.13
N MET A 144 8.83 -9.09 2.46
CA MET A 144 8.60 -7.75 3.00
C MET A 144 9.07 -6.71 1.97
N VAL A 145 8.21 -5.71 1.72
CA VAL A 145 8.53 -4.54 0.91
C VAL A 145 8.31 -3.29 1.75
N ALA A 146 9.34 -2.46 1.86
CA ALA A 146 9.25 -1.18 2.56
C ALA A 146 9.50 -0.04 1.59
N TYR A 147 8.58 0.90 1.53
CA TYR A 147 8.78 2.17 0.86
C TYR A 147 9.55 3.12 1.80
N THR A 148 10.66 3.66 1.31
CA THR A 148 11.50 4.58 2.08
C THR A 148 11.84 5.81 1.25
N PRO A 149 11.47 7.02 1.67
CA PRO A 149 11.75 8.24 0.92
C PRO A 149 13.23 8.66 0.96
N SER A 150 14.06 8.02 1.78
CA SER A 150 15.49 8.37 1.91
C SER A 150 16.39 7.13 2.01
N ILE A 151 17.63 7.27 1.56
CA ILE A 151 18.65 6.24 1.69
C ILE A 151 18.97 5.91 3.16
N THR A 152 18.88 6.89 4.05
CA THR A 152 19.11 6.70 5.50
C THR A 152 18.05 5.73 6.08
N GLN A 153 16.78 5.90 5.72
CA GLN A 153 15.74 4.98 6.15
C GLN A 153 15.94 3.57 5.54
N ALA A 154 16.34 3.49 4.28
CA ALA A 154 16.64 2.20 3.65
C ALA A 154 17.79 1.47 4.37
N VAL A 155 18.83 2.18 4.81
CA VAL A 155 19.92 1.64 5.62
C VAL A 155 19.39 1.12 6.95
N GLN A 156 18.56 1.89 7.66
CA GLN A 156 17.98 1.48 8.95
C GLN A 156 17.11 0.23 8.82
N VAL A 157 16.30 0.11 7.75
CA VAL A 157 15.53 -1.11 7.48
C VAL A 157 16.47 -2.30 7.29
N ARG A 158 17.53 -2.16 6.50
CA ARG A 158 18.50 -3.25 6.28
C ARG A 158 19.23 -3.66 7.55
N GLU A 159 19.61 -2.71 8.38
CA GLU A 159 20.27 -2.95 9.66
C GLU A 159 19.34 -3.63 10.70
N SER A 160 18.03 -3.40 10.62
CA SER A 160 17.04 -4.03 11.48
C SER A 160 16.73 -5.49 11.12
N MET A 161 17.12 -5.92 9.92
CA MET A 161 16.88 -7.28 9.44
C MET A 161 17.85 -8.26 10.10
N GLY A 162 17.29 -9.29 10.77
CA GLY A 162 18.05 -10.38 11.38
C GLY A 162 18.57 -11.40 10.35
N LYS A 163 19.15 -12.47 10.84
CA LYS A 163 19.75 -13.55 10.02
C LYS A 163 18.72 -14.36 9.22
N GLY A 164 17.43 -14.27 9.56
CA GLY A 164 16.34 -14.93 8.84
C GLY A 164 16.03 -14.31 7.48
N TRP A 165 16.46 -13.08 7.25
CA TRP A 165 16.21 -12.37 6.00
C TRP A 165 17.28 -12.66 4.95
N VAL A 166 16.84 -13.06 3.76
CA VAL A 166 17.72 -13.36 2.60
C VAL A 166 17.31 -12.50 1.40
N ASP A 167 18.18 -12.42 0.41
CA ASP A 167 17.95 -11.71 -0.87
C ASP A 167 17.50 -10.24 -0.70
N GLN A 168 18.11 -9.53 0.23
CA GLN A 168 17.79 -8.13 0.51
C GLN A 168 18.22 -7.22 -0.65
N ARG A 169 17.27 -6.44 -1.18
CA ARG A 169 17.50 -5.48 -2.28
C ARG A 169 17.09 -4.08 -1.87
N THR A 170 17.77 -3.08 -2.37
CA THR A 170 17.35 -1.67 -2.32
C THR A 170 17.32 -1.14 -3.75
N LEU A 171 16.20 -0.57 -4.15
CA LEU A 171 15.95 -0.12 -5.52
C LEU A 171 15.48 1.33 -5.49
N GLU A 172 15.85 2.07 -6.50
CA GLU A 172 15.31 3.41 -6.79
C GLU A 172 14.65 3.37 -8.16
N VAL A 173 13.43 3.92 -8.25
CA VAL A 173 12.67 3.99 -9.51
C VAL A 173 12.68 5.42 -10.02
N LEU A 174 13.34 5.64 -11.14
CA LEU A 174 13.38 6.93 -11.82
C LEU A 174 12.42 6.94 -13.00
N HIS A 175 11.50 7.90 -13.01
CA HIS A 175 10.63 8.16 -14.14
C HIS A 175 11.18 9.38 -14.89
N ARG A 176 11.47 9.19 -16.19
CA ARG A 176 11.91 10.26 -17.10
C ARG A 176 10.88 10.37 -18.23
N THR A 177 10.36 11.55 -18.43
CA THR A 177 9.48 11.93 -19.57
C THR A 177 10.29 12.68 -20.58
#